data_644f2178597842b7a4c54313cd4ede29
#
_entry.id   644f2178597842b7a4c54313cd4ede29
#
_cell.length_a   1.000
_cell.length_b   1.000
_cell.length_c   1.000
_cell.angle_alpha   90.00
_cell.angle_beta   90.00
_cell.angle_gamma   90.00
#
_symmetry.space_group_name_H-M   'P 1'
#
loop_
_entity.id
_entity.type
_entity.pdbx_description
1 polymer ?
#
loop_
_entity_poly.entity_id
_entity_poly.type
_entity_poly.pdbx_seq_one_letter_code
_entity_poly.pdbx_strand_id
1 'polypeptide(L)'
;KLNSADPFEGVEGRIGKSLAKYVVFKDRFSTIKGWIERTRDDGRLESRVSGVAATGRAKHSNIANVPNCETFFGKWMRKCFTAPEGKVLIGCDSSNCQVRMLAERAKDDEFKRILLEGTKENGDDGHSLIMHAVNRAHTQLGLAPISRGKAKNYSFAHKFGARDPKLGAMSGSNEAAGNLIRTEIDNEFSAQAAVVETLTEEWRSNAQVEEKWGKKRYKNGWIR
;
A
#
# COMPACT_ATOMS: atom_id res chain seq x y z
N LYS A 1 5.64 1.34 -11.08
CA LYS A 1 4.35 0.67 -11.33
C LYS A 1 4.47 -0.81 -11.73
N LEU A 2 5.61 -1.45 -11.48
CA LEU A 2 5.85 -2.88 -11.79
C LEU A 2 5.19 -3.85 -10.80
N ASN A 3 4.38 -3.35 -9.86
CA ASN A 3 3.70 -4.13 -8.83
C ASN A 3 2.18 -4.25 -9.04
N SER A 4 1.64 -3.83 -10.19
CA SER A 4 0.25 -4.07 -10.53
C SER A 4 0.04 -5.53 -10.94
N ALA A 5 -1.20 -6.03 -10.88
CA ALA A 5 -1.57 -7.35 -11.39
C ALA A 5 -1.18 -7.49 -12.87
N ASP A 6 -1.32 -6.43 -13.64
CA ASP A 6 -0.73 -6.27 -14.97
C ASP A 6 0.52 -5.37 -14.89
N PRO A 7 1.74 -5.93 -14.95
CA PRO A 7 2.97 -5.15 -14.93
C PRO A 7 3.14 -4.25 -16.17
N PHE A 8 2.27 -4.41 -17.16
CA PHE A 8 2.30 -3.67 -18.43
C PHE A 8 1.24 -2.57 -18.49
N GLU A 9 0.41 -2.44 -17.44
CA GLU A 9 -0.60 -1.38 -17.34
C GLU A 9 0.06 0.01 -17.41
N GLY A 10 -0.43 0.85 -18.33
CA GLY A 10 0.08 2.20 -18.57
C GLY A 10 1.44 2.26 -19.28
N VAL A 11 1.90 1.15 -19.85
CA VAL A 11 3.08 1.11 -20.74
C VAL A 11 2.62 1.04 -22.18
N GLU A 12 2.93 2.06 -22.94
CA GLU A 12 2.54 2.16 -24.35
C GLU A 12 3.68 1.76 -25.30
N GLY A 13 3.29 1.35 -26.50
CA GLY A 13 4.20 0.98 -27.57
C GLY A 13 4.92 -0.38 -27.38
N ARG A 14 5.35 -0.96 -28.51
CA ARG A 14 5.97 -2.29 -28.54
C ARG A 14 7.27 -2.36 -27.72
N ILE A 15 8.12 -1.34 -27.83
CA ILE A 15 9.40 -1.25 -27.14
C ILE A 15 9.17 -1.13 -25.63
N GLY A 16 8.28 -0.23 -25.19
CA GLY A 16 7.93 -0.06 -23.79
C GLY A 16 7.43 -1.34 -23.13
N LYS A 17 6.53 -2.05 -23.79
CA LYS A 17 6.01 -3.35 -23.34
C LYS A 17 7.10 -4.41 -23.25
N SER A 18 8.02 -4.44 -24.22
CA SER A 18 9.16 -5.38 -24.22
C SER A 18 10.12 -5.10 -23.06
N LEU A 19 10.42 -3.83 -22.79
CA LEU A 19 11.26 -3.42 -21.66
C LEU A 19 10.59 -3.77 -20.31
N ALA A 20 9.31 -3.51 -20.16
CA ALA A 20 8.57 -3.87 -18.95
C ALA A 20 8.59 -5.38 -18.72
N LYS A 21 8.37 -6.19 -19.77
CA LYS A 21 8.52 -7.65 -19.70
C LYS A 21 9.92 -8.05 -19.27
N TYR A 22 10.95 -7.52 -19.89
CA TYR A 22 12.34 -7.82 -19.55
C TYR A 22 12.65 -7.55 -18.08
N VAL A 23 12.22 -6.39 -17.54
CA VAL A 23 12.46 -6.02 -16.15
C VAL A 23 11.77 -7.02 -15.21
N VAL A 24 10.52 -7.39 -15.49
CA VAL A 24 9.79 -8.38 -14.67
C VAL A 24 10.46 -9.75 -14.74
N PHE A 25 10.81 -10.23 -15.92
CA PHE A 25 11.50 -11.50 -16.07
C PHE A 25 12.85 -11.52 -15.35
N LYS A 26 13.65 -10.46 -15.52
CA LYS A 26 14.94 -10.33 -14.84
C LYS A 26 14.80 -10.38 -13.32
N ASP A 27 13.82 -9.65 -12.77
CA ASP A 27 13.55 -9.66 -11.33
C ASP A 27 13.15 -11.05 -10.83
N ARG A 28 12.20 -11.71 -11.50
CA ARG A 28 11.74 -13.06 -11.13
C ARG A 28 12.86 -14.10 -11.25
N PHE A 29 13.62 -14.04 -12.34
CA PHE A 29 14.78 -14.90 -12.55
C PHE A 29 15.81 -14.71 -11.44
N SER A 30 16.19 -13.48 -11.12
CA SER A 30 17.17 -13.19 -10.06
C SER A 30 16.69 -13.68 -8.70
N THR A 31 15.40 -13.54 -8.41
CA THR A 31 14.80 -14.00 -7.15
C THR A 31 14.86 -15.53 -7.05
N ILE A 32 14.42 -16.24 -8.09
CA ILE A 32 14.43 -17.71 -8.11
C ILE A 32 15.86 -18.25 -8.06
N LYS A 33 16.76 -17.67 -8.85
CA LYS A 33 18.18 -18.03 -8.83
C LYS A 33 18.76 -17.88 -7.41
N GLY A 34 18.48 -16.77 -6.75
CA GLY A 34 18.91 -16.55 -5.36
C GLY A 34 18.30 -17.53 -4.35
N TRP A 35 17.10 -18.05 -4.60
CA TRP A 35 16.52 -19.10 -3.77
C TRP A 35 17.25 -20.45 -4.00
N ILE A 36 17.50 -20.83 -5.24
CA ILE A 36 18.23 -22.06 -5.58
C ILE A 36 19.62 -22.05 -4.95
N GLU A 37 20.37 -20.96 -5.10
CA GLU A 37 21.72 -20.81 -4.56
C GLU A 37 21.80 -20.87 -3.03
N ARG A 38 20.69 -20.55 -2.32
CA ARG A 38 20.60 -20.55 -0.86
C ARG A 38 19.82 -21.75 -0.30
N THR A 39 19.33 -22.62 -1.18
CA THR A 39 18.65 -23.84 -0.74
C THR A 39 19.69 -24.76 -0.13
N ARG A 40 19.42 -25.25 1.06
CA ARG A 40 20.26 -26.19 1.80
C ARG A 40 20.14 -27.59 1.23
N ASP A 41 21.06 -28.48 1.60
CA ASP A 41 21.08 -29.88 1.17
C ASP A 41 19.81 -30.65 1.55
N ASP A 42 19.11 -30.21 2.62
CA ASP A 42 17.82 -30.76 3.05
C ASP A 42 16.61 -30.22 2.21
N GLY A 43 16.87 -29.46 1.16
CA GLY A 43 15.87 -28.87 0.28
C GLY A 43 15.15 -27.64 0.87
N ARG A 44 15.59 -27.13 2.01
CA ARG A 44 14.96 -25.99 2.69
C ARG A 44 15.67 -24.69 2.40
N LEU A 45 14.87 -23.63 2.27
CA LEU A 45 15.35 -22.27 2.19
C LEU A 45 15.12 -21.56 3.52
N GLU A 46 16.21 -21.07 4.12
CA GLU A 46 16.15 -20.35 5.40
C GLU A 46 15.49 -18.98 5.20
N SER A 47 14.44 -18.71 5.97
CA SER A 47 13.91 -17.36 6.15
C SER A 47 14.65 -16.70 7.33
N ARG A 48 15.30 -15.57 7.06
CA ARG A 48 16.11 -14.88 8.05
C ARG A 48 15.54 -13.49 8.37
N VAL A 49 15.45 -13.17 9.65
CA VAL A 49 15.19 -11.82 10.15
C VAL A 49 16.50 -11.22 10.64
N SER A 50 16.94 -10.14 9.99
CA SER A 50 18.25 -9.51 10.24
C SER A 50 18.19 -8.26 11.11
N GLY A 51 17.06 -8.02 11.80
CA GLY A 51 16.86 -6.87 12.67
C GLY A 51 15.53 -6.17 12.43
N VAL A 52 15.42 -4.95 12.94
CA VAL A 52 14.19 -4.15 12.88
C VAL A 52 14.44 -2.86 12.07
N ALA A 53 13.50 -2.49 11.24
CA ALA A 53 13.52 -1.20 10.53
C ALA A 53 13.15 -0.06 11.48
N ALA A 54 13.42 1.18 11.10
CA ALA A 54 13.04 2.37 11.87
C ALA A 54 11.53 2.46 12.16
N THR A 55 10.71 1.79 11.36
CA THR A 55 9.25 1.68 11.52
C THR A 55 8.81 0.53 12.43
N GLY A 56 9.72 -0.13 13.14
CA GLY A 56 9.40 -1.28 14.00
C GLY A 56 9.15 -2.60 13.26
N ARG A 57 9.25 -2.62 11.92
CA ARG A 57 9.01 -3.84 11.11
C ARG A 57 10.25 -4.71 11.03
N ALA A 58 10.08 -6.03 11.11
CA ALA A 58 11.17 -6.97 10.91
C ALA A 58 11.76 -6.85 9.49
N LYS A 59 13.08 -6.84 9.39
CA LYS A 59 13.81 -6.91 8.11
C LYS A 59 13.99 -8.36 7.72
N HIS A 60 13.27 -8.79 6.72
CA HIS A 60 13.37 -10.13 6.17
C HIS A 60 14.42 -10.22 5.08
N SER A 61 15.12 -11.36 5.01
CA SER A 61 16.01 -11.71 3.92
C SER A 61 15.68 -13.12 3.38
N ASN A 62 16.23 -13.48 2.23
CA ASN A 62 16.06 -14.72 1.50
C ASN A 62 14.63 -14.93 0.97
N ILE A 63 13.63 -15.05 1.83
CA ILE A 63 12.22 -15.19 1.45
C ILE A 63 11.50 -13.90 1.84
N ALA A 64 11.65 -12.86 1.01
CA ALA A 64 10.98 -11.59 1.20
C ALA A 64 10.24 -11.20 -0.08
N ASN A 65 9.09 -10.53 0.07
CA ASN A 65 8.33 -9.96 -1.05
C ASN A 65 8.00 -10.97 -2.17
N VAL A 66 7.67 -12.21 -1.79
CA VAL A 66 7.22 -13.21 -2.77
C VAL A 66 5.98 -12.65 -3.48
N PRO A 67 5.99 -12.59 -4.82
CA PRO A 67 4.91 -11.99 -5.58
C PRO A 67 3.54 -12.56 -5.24
N ASN A 68 2.50 -11.72 -5.29
CA ASN A 68 1.13 -12.15 -5.11
C ASN A 68 0.74 -13.15 -6.21
N CYS A 69 -0.16 -14.10 -5.91
CA CYS A 69 -0.65 -15.10 -6.87
C CYS A 69 -1.25 -14.48 -8.14
N GLU A 70 -1.85 -13.29 -8.02
CA GLU A 70 -2.45 -12.55 -9.14
C GLU A 70 -1.42 -11.85 -10.03
N THR A 71 -0.15 -11.79 -9.62
CA THR A 71 0.91 -11.15 -10.40
C THR A 71 1.61 -12.17 -11.31
N PHE A 72 2.27 -11.64 -12.32
CA PHE A 72 3.02 -12.46 -13.28
C PHE A 72 4.03 -13.37 -12.58
N PHE A 73 3.95 -14.67 -12.81
CA PHE A 73 4.70 -15.75 -12.13
C PHE A 73 4.43 -15.91 -10.62
N GLY A 74 3.64 -15.08 -9.98
CA GLY A 74 3.44 -15.14 -8.53
C GLY A 74 2.90 -16.48 -8.04
N LYS A 75 1.91 -17.03 -8.74
CA LYS A 75 1.35 -18.37 -8.43
C LYS A 75 2.40 -19.47 -8.47
N TRP A 76 3.28 -19.46 -9.47
CA TRP A 76 4.33 -20.48 -9.62
C TRP A 76 5.40 -20.33 -8.55
N MET A 77 5.83 -19.09 -8.28
CA MET A 77 6.83 -18.79 -7.24
C MET A 77 6.35 -19.20 -5.85
N ARG A 78 5.07 -18.99 -5.54
CA ARG A 78 4.50 -19.42 -4.24
C ARG A 78 4.37 -20.93 -4.13
N LYS A 79 4.12 -21.65 -5.22
CA LYS A 79 4.10 -23.11 -5.23
C LYS A 79 5.46 -23.76 -4.95
N CYS A 80 6.57 -23.02 -5.04
CA CYS A 80 7.89 -23.51 -4.63
C CYS A 80 8.01 -23.73 -3.12
N PHE A 81 7.11 -23.13 -2.32
CA PHE A 81 7.11 -23.28 -0.88
C PHE A 81 6.02 -24.26 -0.45
N THR A 82 6.43 -25.41 0.04
CA THR A 82 5.54 -26.49 0.47
C THR A 82 5.84 -26.91 1.90
N ALA A 83 4.84 -27.46 2.58
CA ALA A 83 5.07 -28.12 3.86
C ALA A 83 5.78 -29.46 3.64
N PRO A 84 6.69 -29.89 4.55
CA PRO A 84 7.17 -31.26 4.57
C PRO A 84 6.04 -32.28 4.72
N GLU A 85 6.30 -33.55 4.38
CA GLU A 85 5.34 -34.62 4.54
C GLU A 85 4.83 -34.70 5.99
N GLY A 86 3.53 -34.90 6.15
CA GLY A 86 2.86 -34.93 7.46
C GLY A 86 2.72 -33.57 8.17
N LYS A 87 3.05 -32.44 7.50
CA LYS A 87 2.92 -31.10 8.05
C LYS A 87 2.08 -30.21 7.14
N VAL A 88 1.55 -29.12 7.70
CA VAL A 88 0.79 -28.10 6.97
C VAL A 88 1.40 -26.71 7.19
N LEU A 89 1.25 -25.85 6.20
CA LEU A 89 1.56 -24.42 6.35
C LEU A 89 0.34 -23.69 6.93
N ILE A 90 0.53 -23.05 8.07
CA ILE A 90 -0.49 -22.21 8.67
C ILE A 90 -0.08 -20.75 8.45
N GLY A 91 -0.93 -19.99 7.78
CA GLY A 91 -0.78 -18.54 7.58
C GLY A 91 -1.78 -17.78 8.43
N CYS A 92 -1.31 -16.78 9.16
CA CYS A 92 -2.16 -15.86 9.92
C CYS A 92 -1.75 -14.41 9.57
N ASP A 93 -2.71 -13.62 9.15
CA ASP A 93 -2.52 -12.20 8.88
C ASP A 93 -3.61 -11.37 9.54
N SER A 94 -3.24 -10.26 10.16
CA SER A 94 -4.19 -9.37 10.80
C SER A 94 -4.86 -8.48 9.76
N SER A 95 -6.13 -8.74 9.50
CA SER A 95 -6.93 -7.96 8.55
C SER A 95 -6.97 -6.49 8.94
N ASN A 96 -6.56 -5.62 8.02
CA ASN A 96 -6.60 -4.16 8.19
C ASN A 96 -5.89 -3.62 9.46
N CYS A 97 -4.88 -4.31 9.99
CA CYS A 97 -4.22 -4.00 11.26
C CYS A 97 -3.92 -2.50 11.43
N GLN A 98 -3.25 -1.89 10.47
CA GLN A 98 -2.87 -0.46 10.53
C GLN A 98 -4.08 0.47 10.60
N VAL A 99 -5.15 0.14 9.89
CA VAL A 99 -6.38 0.94 9.83
C VAL A 99 -7.15 0.82 11.15
N ARG A 100 -7.18 -0.38 11.72
CA ARG A 100 -7.80 -0.62 13.05
C ARG A 100 -7.06 0.14 14.14
N MET A 101 -5.73 0.14 14.12
CA MET A 101 -4.93 0.93 15.06
C MET A 101 -5.16 2.43 14.92
N LEU A 102 -5.34 2.92 13.69
CA LEU A 102 -5.69 4.32 13.45
C LEU A 102 -7.09 4.66 13.96
N ALA A 103 -8.08 3.82 13.71
CA ALA A 103 -9.44 3.98 14.21
C ALA A 103 -9.48 3.98 15.75
N GLU A 104 -8.71 3.09 16.39
CA GLU A 104 -8.57 3.06 17.85
C GLU A 104 -7.95 4.35 18.40
N ARG A 105 -6.86 4.81 17.77
CA ARG A 105 -6.19 6.06 18.18
C ARG A 105 -7.07 7.29 17.96
N ALA A 106 -7.90 7.27 16.93
CA ALA A 106 -8.88 8.32 16.64
C ALA A 106 -10.11 8.27 17.54
N LYS A 107 -10.26 7.20 18.34
CA LYS A 107 -11.47 6.93 19.15
C LYS A 107 -12.75 6.97 18.30
N ASP A 108 -12.65 6.50 17.06
CA ASP A 108 -13.74 6.46 16.10
C ASP A 108 -14.44 5.09 16.17
N ASP A 109 -15.42 4.99 17.04
CA ASP A 109 -16.14 3.75 17.31
C ASP A 109 -17.00 3.33 16.11
N GLU A 110 -17.54 4.27 15.35
CA GLU A 110 -18.30 3.97 14.13
C GLU A 110 -17.40 3.36 13.07
N PHE A 111 -16.22 3.92 12.84
CA PHE A 111 -15.28 3.34 11.89
C PHE A 111 -14.71 1.99 12.36
N LYS A 112 -14.52 1.79 13.68
CA LYS A 112 -14.20 0.47 14.23
C LYS A 112 -15.28 -0.54 13.88
N ARG A 113 -16.55 -0.19 14.08
CA ARG A 113 -17.70 -1.03 13.72
C ARG A 113 -17.69 -1.37 12.23
N ILE A 114 -17.49 -0.39 11.36
CA ILE A 114 -17.39 -0.59 9.91
C ILE A 114 -16.24 -1.54 9.54
N LEU A 115 -15.09 -1.46 10.23
CA LEU A 115 -13.94 -2.35 9.99
C LEU A 115 -14.15 -3.78 10.48
N LEU A 116 -15.07 -3.99 11.42
CA LEU A 116 -15.39 -5.30 12.01
C LEU A 116 -16.58 -5.97 11.33
N GLU A 117 -17.61 -5.22 11.02
CA GLU A 117 -18.92 -5.70 10.58
C GLU A 117 -19.21 -5.38 9.12
N GLY A 118 -18.59 -4.32 8.57
CA GLY A 118 -18.82 -3.89 7.20
C GLY A 118 -18.41 -4.93 6.18
N THR A 119 -19.26 -5.14 5.17
CA THR A 119 -19.09 -6.14 4.14
C THR A 119 -19.02 -5.51 2.75
N LYS A 120 -18.33 -6.21 1.85
CA LYS A 120 -18.28 -5.83 0.43
C LYS A 120 -19.66 -5.91 -0.22
N GLU A 121 -20.45 -6.86 0.17
CA GLU A 121 -21.78 -7.15 -0.35
C GLU A 121 -22.77 -6.03 -0.03
N ASN A 122 -22.67 -5.47 1.18
CA ASN A 122 -23.50 -4.35 1.62
C ASN A 122 -22.99 -2.99 1.12
N GLY A 123 -21.73 -2.94 0.66
CA GLY A 123 -21.10 -1.69 0.22
C GLY A 123 -20.78 -0.71 1.35
N ASP A 124 -20.71 -1.19 2.60
CA ASP A 124 -20.45 -0.43 3.81
C ASP A 124 -19.08 -0.70 4.44
N ASP A 125 -18.21 -1.46 3.75
CA ASP A 125 -16.85 -1.67 4.19
C ASP A 125 -15.95 -0.43 3.92
N GLY A 126 -14.82 -0.34 4.62
CA GLY A 126 -13.95 0.82 4.55
C GLY A 126 -13.42 1.17 3.15
N HIS A 127 -13.36 0.23 2.20
CA HIS A 127 -12.99 0.53 0.81
C HIS A 127 -14.17 1.05 0.00
N SER A 128 -15.39 0.64 0.32
CA SER A 128 -16.61 1.18 -0.28
C SER A 128 -16.83 2.63 0.14
N LEU A 129 -16.59 2.98 1.40
CA LEU A 129 -16.64 4.38 1.86
C LEU A 129 -15.62 5.27 1.12
N ILE A 130 -14.39 4.79 0.94
CA ILE A 130 -13.41 5.51 0.10
C ILE A 130 -13.90 5.66 -1.35
N MET A 131 -14.53 4.63 -1.91
CA MET A 131 -15.12 4.71 -3.24
C MET A 131 -16.18 5.80 -3.32
N HIS A 132 -17.06 5.88 -2.34
CA HIS A 132 -18.09 6.91 -2.29
C HIS A 132 -17.49 8.31 -2.16
N ALA A 133 -16.51 8.51 -1.29
CA ALA A 133 -15.81 9.78 -1.14
C ALA A 133 -15.13 10.23 -2.45
N VAL A 134 -14.35 9.35 -3.09
CA VAL A 134 -13.71 9.67 -4.36
C VAL A 134 -14.72 9.92 -5.48
N ASN A 135 -15.82 9.16 -5.52
CA ASN A 135 -16.86 9.35 -6.54
C ASN A 135 -17.63 10.67 -6.34
N ARG A 136 -17.79 11.17 -5.11
CA ARG A 136 -18.31 12.53 -4.89
C ARG A 136 -17.41 13.59 -5.52
N ALA A 137 -16.09 13.50 -5.31
CA ALA A 137 -15.13 14.38 -5.96
C ALA A 137 -15.14 14.24 -7.49
N HIS A 138 -15.20 13.01 -8.01
CA HIS A 138 -15.27 12.74 -9.45
C HIS A 138 -16.53 13.34 -10.08
N THR A 139 -17.67 13.27 -9.42
CA THR A 139 -18.93 13.89 -9.89
C THR A 139 -18.77 15.39 -10.02
N GLN A 140 -18.17 16.07 -9.04
CA GLN A 140 -17.93 17.51 -9.09
C GLN A 140 -16.95 17.90 -10.21
N LEU A 141 -16.03 16.99 -10.56
CA LEU A 141 -15.01 17.21 -11.60
C LEU A 141 -15.45 16.74 -13.01
N GLY A 142 -16.64 16.17 -13.15
CA GLY A 142 -17.09 15.56 -14.40
C GLY A 142 -16.28 14.32 -14.82
N LEU A 143 -15.65 13.64 -13.88
CA LEU A 143 -14.86 12.43 -14.12
C LEU A 143 -15.71 11.17 -13.94
N ALA A 144 -15.32 10.11 -14.64
CA ALA A 144 -15.98 8.81 -14.49
C ALA A 144 -15.80 8.24 -13.08
N PRO A 145 -16.83 7.56 -12.54
CA PRO A 145 -16.75 6.94 -11.22
C PRO A 145 -15.71 5.81 -11.18
N ILE A 146 -15.10 5.63 -10.04
CA ILE A 146 -14.16 4.52 -9.81
C ILE A 146 -14.87 3.30 -9.22
N SER A 147 -14.31 2.13 -9.49
CA SER A 147 -14.73 0.88 -8.81
C SER A 147 -14.11 0.77 -7.42
N ARG A 148 -14.69 -0.09 -6.57
CA ARG A 148 -14.15 -0.44 -5.25
C ARG A 148 -12.71 -0.98 -5.32
N GLY A 149 -12.36 -1.71 -6.37
CA GLY A 149 -10.99 -2.19 -6.60
C GLY A 149 -9.99 -1.05 -6.78
N LYS A 150 -10.35 0.00 -7.50
CA LYS A 150 -9.54 1.23 -7.62
C LYS A 150 -9.52 2.03 -6.31
N ALA A 151 -10.63 2.09 -5.57
CA ALA A 151 -10.72 2.78 -4.28
C ALA A 151 -9.72 2.24 -3.25
N LYS A 152 -9.41 0.94 -3.29
CA LYS A 152 -8.37 0.34 -2.46
C LYS A 152 -7.00 1.03 -2.65
N ASN A 153 -6.66 1.39 -3.88
CA ASN A 153 -5.40 2.11 -4.16
C ASN A 153 -5.42 3.54 -3.59
N TYR A 154 -6.56 4.24 -3.68
CA TYR A 154 -6.74 5.56 -3.05
C TYR A 154 -6.65 5.47 -1.53
N SER A 155 -7.29 4.47 -0.92
CA SER A 155 -7.21 4.21 0.51
C SER A 155 -5.77 4.07 0.99
N PHE A 156 -4.97 3.26 0.33
CA PHE A 156 -3.55 3.10 0.69
C PHE A 156 -2.74 4.36 0.38
N ALA A 157 -2.93 4.96 -0.79
CA ALA A 157 -2.20 6.17 -1.16
C ALA A 157 -2.43 7.28 -0.13
N HIS A 158 -3.68 7.56 0.22
CA HIS A 158 -4.05 8.57 1.20
C HIS A 158 -3.46 8.27 2.59
N LYS A 159 -3.66 7.08 3.12
CA LYS A 159 -3.16 6.65 4.45
C LYS A 159 -1.64 6.66 4.57
N PHE A 160 -0.93 6.48 3.47
CA PHE A 160 0.53 6.58 3.41
C PHE A 160 1.03 7.97 2.97
N GLY A 161 0.19 8.99 3.08
CA GLY A 161 0.58 10.39 2.93
C GLY A 161 0.74 10.87 1.49
N ALA A 162 0.07 10.23 0.53
CA ALA A 162 0.03 10.76 -0.82
C ALA A 162 -0.60 12.15 -0.83
N ARG A 163 0.10 13.11 -1.46
CA ARG A 163 -0.33 14.49 -1.61
C ARG A 163 -1.17 14.67 -2.88
N ASP A 164 -1.74 15.86 -3.01
CA ASP A 164 -2.67 16.25 -4.08
C ASP A 164 -2.17 15.91 -5.49
N PRO A 165 -0.90 16.16 -5.87
CA PRO A 165 -0.41 15.77 -7.20
C PRO A 165 -0.52 14.28 -7.48
N LYS A 166 -0.31 13.44 -6.46
CA LYS A 166 -0.39 12.00 -6.60
C LYS A 166 -1.82 11.51 -6.73
N LEU A 167 -2.73 12.04 -5.91
CA LEU A 167 -4.15 11.68 -5.96
C LEU A 167 -4.79 12.15 -7.28
N GLY A 168 -4.45 13.36 -7.74
CA GLY A 168 -4.87 13.85 -9.06
C GLY A 168 -4.36 12.98 -10.21
N ALA A 169 -3.09 12.59 -10.19
CA ALA A 169 -2.54 11.69 -11.20
C ALA A 169 -3.20 10.30 -11.20
N MET A 170 -3.69 9.81 -10.08
CA MET A 170 -4.42 8.53 -9.98
C MET A 170 -5.80 8.60 -10.64
N SER A 171 -6.43 9.77 -10.67
CA SER A 171 -7.69 10.04 -11.39
C SER A 171 -7.48 10.42 -12.86
N GLY A 172 -6.23 10.50 -13.33
CA GLY A 172 -5.90 10.99 -14.66
C GLY A 172 -6.05 12.51 -14.81
N SER A 173 -6.00 13.25 -13.69
CA SER A 173 -6.23 14.69 -13.63
C SER A 173 -5.06 15.43 -12.95
N ASN A 174 -5.27 16.67 -12.59
CA ASN A 174 -4.28 17.59 -12.04
C ASN A 174 -4.29 17.65 -10.50
N GLU A 175 -3.43 18.47 -9.93
CA GLU A 175 -3.28 18.67 -8.49
C GLU A 175 -4.57 19.22 -7.83
N ALA A 176 -5.30 20.12 -8.51
CA ALA A 176 -6.55 20.67 -7.98
C ALA A 176 -7.61 19.57 -7.80
N ALA A 177 -7.72 18.65 -8.75
CA ALA A 177 -8.56 17.45 -8.62
C ALA A 177 -8.10 16.56 -7.47
N GLY A 178 -6.80 16.40 -7.29
CA GLY A 178 -6.24 15.66 -6.16
C GLY A 178 -6.55 16.28 -4.81
N ASN A 179 -6.56 17.60 -4.72
CA ASN A 179 -6.96 18.33 -3.52
C ASN A 179 -8.43 18.05 -3.16
N LEU A 180 -9.33 18.14 -4.14
CA LEU A 180 -10.75 17.84 -3.93
C LEU A 180 -10.96 16.38 -3.49
N ILE A 181 -10.29 15.42 -4.13
CA ILE A 181 -10.34 14.01 -3.75
C ILE A 181 -9.87 13.81 -2.31
N ARG A 182 -8.75 14.44 -1.92
CA ARG A 182 -8.25 14.37 -0.55
C ARG A 182 -9.26 14.95 0.43
N THR A 183 -9.82 16.11 0.13
CA THR A 183 -10.81 16.78 0.98
C THR A 183 -12.05 15.91 1.20
N GLU A 184 -12.57 15.27 0.16
CA GLU A 184 -13.72 14.35 0.30
C GLU A 184 -13.38 13.11 1.15
N ILE A 185 -12.15 12.58 1.03
CA ILE A 185 -11.69 11.46 1.87
C ILE A 185 -11.51 11.93 3.33
N ASP A 186 -10.90 13.10 3.55
CA ASP A 186 -10.68 13.66 4.89
C ASP A 186 -12.02 13.96 5.59
N ASN A 187 -13.02 14.44 4.85
CA ASN A 187 -14.37 14.67 5.38
C ASN A 187 -15.04 13.34 5.80
N GLU A 188 -14.91 12.29 4.99
CA GLU A 188 -15.46 10.97 5.28
C GLU A 188 -14.81 10.33 6.53
N PHE A 189 -13.52 10.62 6.75
CA PHE A 189 -12.71 10.07 7.84
C PHE A 189 -12.12 11.19 8.71
N SER A 190 -12.93 12.15 9.12
CA SER A 190 -12.49 13.37 9.80
C SER A 190 -11.73 13.12 11.10
N ALA A 191 -12.14 12.12 11.90
CA ALA A 191 -11.46 11.76 13.13
C ALA A 191 -10.03 11.23 12.86
N GLN A 192 -9.85 10.40 11.81
CA GLN A 192 -8.54 9.91 11.43
C GLN A 192 -7.68 11.01 10.81
N ALA A 193 -8.27 11.90 10.00
CA ALA A 193 -7.58 13.04 9.43
C ALA A 193 -7.02 13.96 10.53
N ALA A 194 -7.81 14.27 11.55
CA ALA A 194 -7.39 15.07 12.71
C ALA A 194 -6.22 14.43 13.47
N VAL A 195 -6.26 13.12 13.70
CA VAL A 195 -5.14 12.41 14.34
C VAL A 195 -3.87 12.47 13.48
N VAL A 196 -3.98 12.26 12.17
CA VAL A 196 -2.83 12.32 11.26
C VAL A 196 -2.24 13.73 11.23
N GLU A 197 -3.06 14.77 11.25
CA GLU A 197 -2.62 16.17 11.32
C GLU A 197 -1.88 16.44 12.62
N THR A 198 -2.46 16.10 13.78
CA THR A 198 -1.83 16.24 15.09
C THR A 198 -0.48 15.56 15.15
N LEU A 199 -0.38 14.30 14.69
CA LEU A 199 0.87 13.57 14.65
C LEU A 199 1.90 14.19 13.69
N THR A 200 1.43 14.76 12.58
CA THR A 200 2.29 15.44 11.62
C THR A 200 2.86 16.75 12.22
N GLU A 201 2.05 17.48 12.95
CA GLU A 201 2.48 18.69 13.63
C GLU A 201 3.44 18.39 14.78
N GLU A 202 3.17 17.37 15.60
CA GLU A 202 4.08 16.89 16.62
C GLU A 202 5.44 16.48 16.02
N TRP A 203 5.41 15.72 14.92
CA TRP A 203 6.63 15.34 14.23
C TRP A 203 7.40 16.56 13.70
N ARG A 204 6.70 17.55 13.12
CA ARG A 204 7.31 18.77 12.61
C ARG A 204 7.91 19.63 13.72
N SER A 205 7.24 19.75 14.86
CA SER A 205 7.72 20.51 16.02
C SER A 205 9.01 19.92 16.61
N ASN A 206 9.16 18.60 16.53
CA ASN A 206 10.32 17.85 17.01
C ASN A 206 11.40 17.65 15.93
N ALA A 207 11.17 18.11 14.71
CA ALA A 207 12.10 17.92 13.60
C ALA A 207 13.11 19.06 13.49
N GLN A 208 14.31 18.77 13.03
CA GLN A 208 15.26 19.77 12.57
C GLN A 208 14.77 20.38 11.25
N VAL A 209 14.71 21.69 11.18
CA VAL A 209 14.29 22.39 9.98
C VAL A 209 15.52 22.87 9.20
N GLU A 210 15.65 22.43 7.97
CA GLU A 210 16.63 22.90 7.02
C GLU A 210 15.90 23.67 5.91
N GLU A 211 16.30 24.90 5.66
CA GLU A 211 15.75 25.68 4.55
C GLU A 211 16.69 25.57 3.34
N LYS A 212 16.17 25.07 2.23
CA LYS A 212 16.92 24.96 0.98
C LYS A 212 16.04 25.39 -0.19
N TRP A 213 16.53 26.42 -0.92
CA TRP A 213 15.84 27.00 -2.08
C TRP A 213 14.40 27.48 -1.77
N GLY A 214 14.21 28.16 -0.64
CA GLY A 214 12.92 28.70 -0.21
C GLY A 214 11.92 27.63 0.24
N LYS A 215 12.34 26.35 0.40
CA LYS A 215 11.50 25.26 0.91
C LYS A 215 12.04 24.73 2.23
N LYS A 216 11.16 24.67 3.22
CA LYS A 216 11.47 24.02 4.51
C LYS A 216 11.53 22.51 4.35
N ARG A 217 12.61 21.91 4.83
CA ARG A 217 12.83 20.48 4.87
C ARG A 217 12.95 20.03 6.31
N TYR A 218 12.02 19.21 6.76
CA TYR A 218 12.02 18.64 8.10
C TYR A 218 12.80 17.34 8.12
N LYS A 219 13.70 17.16 9.09
CA LYS A 219 14.51 15.96 9.27
C LYS A 219 14.49 15.51 10.73
N ASN A 220 14.63 14.20 10.93
CA ASN A 220 14.78 13.60 12.26
C ASN A 220 13.67 13.98 13.26
N GLY A 221 12.46 14.23 12.79
CA GLY A 221 11.29 14.38 13.65
C GLY A 221 10.98 13.08 14.39
N TRP A 222 10.35 13.20 15.55
CA TRP A 222 9.89 12.06 16.34
C TRP A 222 8.51 12.36 16.93
N ILE A 223 7.79 11.30 17.29
CA ILE A 223 6.45 11.32 17.90
C ILE A 223 6.54 10.55 19.20
N ARG A 224 5.97 11.08 20.26
CA ARG A 224 5.87 10.45 21.58
C ARG A 224 4.71 9.47 21.71
#